data_ded74670a85cbe0ee31cd6123654b354
#
_entry.id   ded74670a85cbe0ee31cd6123654b354
#
_cell.length_a   1.000
_cell.length_b   1.000
_cell.length_c   1.000
_cell.angle_alpha   90.00
_cell.angle_beta   90.00
_cell.angle_gamma   90.00
#
_symmetry.space_group_name_H-M   'P 1'
#
loop_
_entity.id
_entity.type
_entity.pdbx_description
1 polymer ?
#
loop_
_entity_poly.entity_id
_entity_poly.type
_entity_poly.pdbx_seq_one_letter_code
_entity_poly.pdbx_strand_id
1 'polypeptide(L)'
;TFGNFYKLGIKAMIPGFHEQLKILSEAGVDLIILEAMSSQADIVEAMLNCSTKVNIPVWLSVSCVMDDQKNIMLGYNDTIDSDTHVYENFGTSINNFKKLHNGPILVAHSDINITGKAIKTAKKNYGGIVGAYPNKGYYEKPHWRFVDDMTPTGYLNEVKSWIKNGAQIIGGCCGIGVDEIKAISILKN
;
A
#
# COMPACT_ATOMS: atom_id res chain seq x y z
N THR A 1 -2.85 -3.13 -18.82
CA THR A 1 -2.88 -1.68 -18.69
C THR A 1 -4.05 -1.26 -17.81
N PHE A 2 -3.75 -0.69 -16.66
CA PHE A 2 -4.74 -0.29 -15.63
C PHE A 2 -5.77 0.76 -16.12
N GLY A 3 -5.45 1.53 -17.16
CA GLY A 3 -6.27 2.63 -17.64
C GLY A 3 -7.66 2.30 -18.21
N ASN A 4 -7.97 1.04 -18.54
CA ASN A 4 -9.28 0.68 -19.07
C ASN A 4 -10.32 0.30 -18.00
N PHE A 5 -9.87 -0.08 -16.80
CA PHE A 5 -10.79 -0.46 -15.73
C PHE A 5 -11.60 0.72 -15.21
N TYR A 6 -11.01 1.90 -15.13
CA TYR A 6 -11.70 3.12 -14.69
C TYR A 6 -12.89 3.52 -15.58
N LYS A 7 -12.81 3.19 -16.88
CA LYS A 7 -13.90 3.48 -17.83
C LYS A 7 -15.15 2.62 -17.63
N LEU A 8 -14.98 1.45 -16.98
CA LEU A 8 -16.10 0.53 -16.74
C LEU A 8 -16.95 0.94 -15.54
N GLY A 9 -16.43 1.77 -14.64
CA GLY A 9 -17.09 2.15 -13.39
C GLY A 9 -17.10 1.04 -12.33
N ILE A 10 -17.22 1.46 -11.07
CA ILE A 10 -17.11 0.57 -9.89
C ILE A 10 -18.11 -0.59 -9.94
N LYS A 11 -19.35 -0.32 -10.36
CA LYS A 11 -20.39 -1.36 -10.41
C LYS A 11 -20.02 -2.55 -11.28
N ALA A 12 -19.28 -2.32 -12.37
CA ALA A 12 -18.80 -3.39 -13.24
C ALA A 12 -17.62 -4.18 -12.66
N MET A 13 -16.88 -3.60 -11.71
CA MET A 13 -15.74 -4.25 -11.06
C MET A 13 -16.15 -5.17 -9.90
N ILE A 14 -17.24 -4.88 -9.21
CA ILE A 14 -17.71 -5.61 -8.03
C ILE A 14 -17.83 -7.14 -8.25
N PRO A 15 -18.42 -7.65 -9.35
CA PRO A 15 -18.49 -9.08 -9.58
C PRO A 15 -17.11 -9.75 -9.64
N GLY A 16 -16.13 -9.11 -10.32
CA GLY A 16 -14.76 -9.60 -10.38
C GLY A 16 -14.06 -9.61 -9.01
N PHE A 17 -14.29 -8.59 -8.17
CA PHE A 17 -13.78 -8.57 -6.80
C PHE A 17 -14.34 -9.73 -5.97
N HIS A 18 -15.63 -9.99 -6.05
CA HIS A 18 -16.26 -11.12 -5.36
C HIS A 18 -15.72 -12.47 -5.86
N GLU A 19 -15.58 -12.64 -7.17
CA GLU A 19 -15.05 -13.87 -7.77
C GLU A 19 -13.62 -14.14 -7.31
N GLN A 20 -12.75 -13.13 -7.35
CA GLN A 20 -11.35 -13.25 -6.91
C GLN A 20 -11.25 -13.62 -5.43
N LEU A 21 -12.00 -12.95 -4.56
CA LEU A 21 -12.02 -13.24 -3.13
C LEU A 21 -12.55 -14.65 -2.85
N LYS A 22 -13.60 -15.08 -3.58
CA LYS A 22 -14.16 -16.43 -3.47
C LYS A 22 -13.12 -17.50 -3.85
N ILE A 23 -12.45 -17.34 -4.99
CA ILE A 23 -11.42 -18.28 -5.46
C ILE A 23 -10.30 -18.41 -4.43
N LEU A 24 -9.80 -17.30 -3.89
CA LEU A 24 -8.75 -17.33 -2.87
C LEU A 24 -9.23 -18.01 -1.59
N SER A 25 -10.45 -17.71 -1.16
CA SER A 25 -11.04 -18.34 0.02
C SER A 25 -11.21 -19.85 -0.14
N GLU A 26 -11.71 -20.30 -1.30
CA GLU A 26 -11.90 -21.72 -1.61
C GLU A 26 -10.57 -22.47 -1.80
N ALA A 27 -9.51 -21.76 -2.20
CA ALA A 27 -8.15 -22.31 -2.27
C ALA A 27 -7.51 -22.54 -0.90
N GLY A 28 -8.13 -22.04 0.20
CA GLY A 28 -7.66 -22.29 1.56
C GLY A 28 -6.46 -21.45 1.97
N VAL A 29 -6.36 -20.20 1.49
CA VAL A 29 -5.33 -19.27 1.94
C VAL A 29 -5.60 -18.81 3.38
N ASP A 30 -4.54 -18.58 4.16
CA ASP A 30 -4.63 -18.14 5.55
C ASP A 30 -4.86 -16.64 5.69
N LEU A 31 -4.50 -15.86 4.66
CA LEU A 31 -4.52 -14.42 4.65
C LEU A 31 -4.72 -13.90 3.22
N ILE A 32 -5.52 -12.87 3.06
CA ILE A 32 -5.66 -12.12 1.81
C ILE A 32 -5.08 -10.72 1.99
N ILE A 33 -4.20 -10.29 1.10
CA ILE A 33 -3.73 -8.92 1.02
C ILE A 33 -4.41 -8.26 -0.19
N LEU A 34 -5.17 -7.18 0.05
CA LEU A 34 -5.67 -6.32 -1.02
C LEU A 34 -4.50 -5.44 -1.47
N GLU A 35 -3.78 -5.90 -2.50
CA GLU A 35 -2.49 -5.37 -2.91
C GLU A 35 -2.62 -4.11 -3.76
N ALA A 36 -1.74 -3.12 -3.53
CA ALA A 36 -1.60 -1.91 -4.32
C ALA A 36 -2.92 -1.13 -4.51
N MET A 37 -3.73 -1.03 -3.46
CA MET A 37 -4.98 -0.26 -3.44
C MET A 37 -4.66 1.24 -3.44
N SER A 38 -4.37 1.80 -4.60
CA SER A 38 -3.79 3.15 -4.75
C SER A 38 -4.51 4.04 -5.76
N SER A 39 -5.60 3.56 -6.35
CA SER A 39 -6.29 4.33 -7.37
C SER A 39 -7.19 5.41 -6.78
N GLN A 40 -8.48 5.20 -6.79
CA GLN A 40 -9.47 6.10 -6.21
C GLN A 40 -9.99 5.49 -4.92
N ALA A 41 -10.24 6.29 -3.89
CA ALA A 41 -10.69 5.79 -2.59
C ALA A 41 -11.99 5.00 -2.69
N ASP A 42 -12.90 5.38 -3.58
CA ASP A 42 -14.16 4.70 -3.80
C ASP A 42 -13.99 3.26 -4.35
N ILE A 43 -12.96 3.02 -5.17
CA ILE A 43 -12.62 1.66 -5.64
C ILE A 43 -12.08 0.81 -4.47
N VAL A 44 -11.22 1.40 -3.64
CA VAL A 44 -10.71 0.75 -2.43
C VAL A 44 -11.86 0.41 -1.47
N GLU A 45 -12.78 1.35 -1.26
CA GLU A 45 -13.98 1.14 -0.43
C GLU A 45 -14.87 0.02 -0.99
N ALA A 46 -15.07 -0.03 -2.31
CA ALA A 46 -15.82 -1.11 -2.96
C ALA A 46 -15.16 -2.48 -2.73
N MET A 47 -13.83 -2.57 -2.86
CA MET A 47 -13.10 -3.81 -2.60
C MET A 47 -13.15 -4.21 -1.13
N LEU A 48 -13.02 -3.25 -0.20
CA LEU A 48 -13.20 -3.50 1.23
C LEU A 48 -14.60 -4.01 1.56
N ASN A 49 -15.64 -3.44 0.96
CA ASN A 49 -17.01 -3.94 1.11
C ASN A 49 -17.16 -5.38 0.58
N CYS A 50 -16.53 -5.70 -0.54
CA CYS A 50 -16.51 -7.09 -1.06
C CYS A 50 -15.80 -8.04 -0.09
N SER A 51 -14.71 -7.60 0.53
CA SER A 51 -13.91 -8.43 1.45
C SER A 51 -14.66 -8.82 2.73
N THR A 52 -15.71 -8.10 3.11
CA THR A 52 -16.58 -8.50 4.25
C THR A 52 -17.32 -9.82 4.03
N LYS A 53 -17.34 -10.34 2.80
CA LYS A 53 -18.04 -11.59 2.45
C LYS A 53 -17.19 -12.84 2.62
N VAL A 54 -15.89 -12.69 2.89
CA VAL A 54 -14.99 -13.83 3.15
C VAL A 54 -14.66 -13.91 4.64
N ASN A 55 -14.51 -15.13 5.14
CA ASN A 55 -14.16 -15.38 6.55
C ASN A 55 -12.65 -15.70 6.69
N ILE A 56 -11.82 -14.86 6.08
CA ILE A 56 -10.36 -14.94 6.10
C ILE A 56 -9.83 -13.58 6.51
N PRO A 57 -8.76 -13.49 7.32
CA PRO A 57 -8.12 -12.23 7.62
C PRO A 57 -7.76 -11.46 6.35
N VAL A 58 -8.07 -10.18 6.30
CA VAL A 58 -7.77 -9.31 5.18
C VAL A 58 -6.87 -8.18 5.64
N TRP A 59 -5.79 -7.93 4.92
CA TRP A 59 -4.91 -6.78 5.08
C TRP A 59 -5.07 -5.83 3.89
N LEU A 60 -5.04 -4.55 4.16
CA LEU A 60 -5.12 -3.53 3.13
C LEU A 60 -3.74 -2.95 2.85
N SER A 61 -3.28 -3.04 1.62
CA SER A 61 -2.04 -2.47 1.13
C SER A 61 -2.34 -1.28 0.22
N VAL A 62 -1.91 -0.09 0.63
CA VAL A 62 -2.15 1.16 -0.08
C VAL A 62 -0.84 1.81 -0.51
N SER A 63 -0.84 2.43 -1.69
CA SER A 63 0.30 3.22 -2.14
C SER A 63 0.03 4.71 -1.96
N CYS A 64 1.08 5.47 -1.79
CA CYS A 64 0.98 6.91 -1.66
C CYS A 64 2.11 7.63 -2.41
N VAL A 65 1.84 8.86 -2.74
CA VAL A 65 2.77 9.80 -3.35
C VAL A 65 2.84 11.08 -2.52
N MET A 66 3.80 11.93 -2.79
CA MET A 66 3.90 13.24 -2.16
C MET A 66 3.66 14.31 -3.23
N ASP A 67 2.73 15.24 -2.96
CA ASP A 67 2.47 16.37 -3.83
C ASP A 67 3.54 17.47 -3.68
N ASP A 68 3.48 18.51 -4.52
CA ASP A 68 4.41 19.65 -4.49
C ASP A 68 4.34 20.45 -3.18
N GLN A 69 3.20 20.38 -2.48
CA GLN A 69 2.99 21.01 -1.17
C GLN A 69 3.44 20.11 -0.01
N LYS A 70 4.07 18.98 -0.34
CA LYS A 70 4.56 17.95 0.60
C LYS A 70 3.46 17.25 1.40
N ASN A 71 2.23 17.21 0.92
CA ASN A 71 1.19 16.36 1.50
C ASN A 71 1.33 14.93 1.00
N ILE A 72 0.94 13.97 1.84
CA ILE A 72 0.83 12.57 1.41
C ILE A 72 -0.56 12.38 0.80
N MET A 73 -0.56 11.87 -0.43
CA MET A 73 -1.75 11.63 -1.23
C MET A 73 -1.88 10.13 -1.50
N LEU A 74 -3.11 9.62 -1.57
CA LEU A 74 -3.37 8.26 -2.07
C LEU A 74 -3.06 8.24 -3.56
N GLY A 75 -2.20 7.33 -4.00
CA GLY A 75 -1.83 7.28 -5.40
C GLY A 75 -0.55 6.49 -5.66
N TYR A 76 -0.18 6.43 -6.92
CA TYR A 76 0.99 5.73 -7.40
C TYR A 76 1.69 6.51 -8.52
N ASN A 77 3.00 6.60 -8.49
CA ASN A 77 3.77 7.44 -9.42
C ASN A 77 3.65 7.04 -10.90
N ASP A 78 3.26 5.79 -11.19
CA ASP A 78 3.13 5.30 -12.57
C ASP A 78 1.77 5.61 -13.22
N THR A 79 0.88 6.26 -12.49
CA THR A 79 -0.40 6.74 -13.05
C THR A 79 -0.26 7.98 -13.94
N ILE A 80 0.95 8.31 -14.32
CA ILE A 80 1.36 9.52 -15.05
C ILE A 80 0.70 9.69 -16.44
N ASP A 81 0.02 8.70 -16.97
CA ASP A 81 -0.65 8.80 -18.27
C ASP A 81 -2.12 9.24 -18.20
N SER A 82 -2.62 9.64 -17.06
CA SER A 82 -3.98 10.13 -17.01
C SER A 82 -4.04 11.55 -16.46
N ASP A 83 -4.22 12.52 -17.32
CA ASP A 83 -4.69 13.88 -16.99
C ASP A 83 -5.98 13.90 -16.14
N THR A 84 -6.48 12.72 -15.80
CA THR A 84 -7.73 12.47 -15.09
C THR A 84 -7.55 11.88 -13.69
N HIS A 85 -6.31 11.60 -13.23
CA HIS A 85 -6.11 11.04 -11.90
C HIS A 85 -6.19 12.12 -10.83
N VAL A 86 -7.25 12.08 -10.03
CA VAL A 86 -7.39 12.94 -8.86
C VAL A 86 -6.76 12.25 -7.66
N TYR A 87 -5.64 12.79 -7.20
CA TYR A 87 -5.03 12.33 -5.95
C TYR A 87 -5.86 12.79 -4.76
N GLU A 88 -6.21 11.85 -3.90
CA GLU A 88 -6.94 12.14 -2.67
C GLU A 88 -6.01 12.27 -1.48
N ASN A 89 -6.36 13.11 -0.49
CA ASN A 89 -5.58 13.23 0.72
C ASN A 89 -5.52 11.89 1.46
N PHE A 90 -4.31 11.36 1.65
CA PHE A 90 -4.07 10.04 2.21
C PHE A 90 -4.69 9.86 3.60
N GLY A 91 -4.57 10.86 4.47
CA GLY A 91 -5.16 10.79 5.82
C GLY A 91 -6.68 10.71 5.79
N THR A 92 -7.33 11.44 4.87
CA THR A 92 -8.78 11.38 4.66
C THR A 92 -9.21 10.00 4.17
N SER A 93 -8.51 9.46 3.16
CA SER A 93 -8.79 8.11 2.64
C SER A 93 -8.64 7.04 3.72
N ILE A 94 -7.54 7.06 4.50
CA ILE A 94 -7.35 6.13 5.63
C ILE A 94 -8.48 6.25 6.67
N ASN A 95 -8.94 7.47 6.97
CA ASN A 95 -10.04 7.67 7.90
C ASN A 95 -11.38 7.14 7.38
N ASN A 96 -11.57 7.08 6.07
CA ASN A 96 -12.72 6.43 5.45
C ASN A 96 -12.59 4.90 5.49
N PHE A 97 -11.42 4.37 5.11
CA PHE A 97 -11.16 2.93 5.08
C PHE A 97 -11.37 2.27 6.45
N LYS A 98 -11.00 2.93 7.55
CA LYS A 98 -11.22 2.38 8.90
C LYS A 98 -12.68 2.13 9.27
N LYS A 99 -13.64 2.69 8.55
CA LYS A 99 -15.07 2.43 8.75
C LYS A 99 -15.49 1.07 8.18
N LEU A 100 -14.70 0.55 7.25
CA LEU A 100 -14.97 -0.68 6.49
C LEU A 100 -13.94 -1.78 6.77
N HIS A 101 -12.84 -1.44 7.44
CA HIS A 101 -11.69 -2.31 7.63
C HIS A 101 -11.14 -2.21 9.05
N ASN A 102 -10.83 -3.36 9.64
CA ASN A 102 -10.27 -3.47 10.99
C ASN A 102 -8.96 -4.26 11.05
N GLY A 103 -8.51 -4.81 9.93
CA GLY A 103 -7.22 -5.48 9.78
C GLY A 103 -6.05 -4.50 9.61
N PRO A 104 -4.81 -4.98 9.48
CA PRO A 104 -3.65 -4.14 9.20
C PRO A 104 -3.79 -3.30 7.94
N ILE A 105 -3.27 -2.05 7.99
CA ILE A 105 -3.07 -1.19 6.81
C ILE A 105 -1.57 -1.05 6.57
N LEU A 106 -1.14 -1.34 5.34
CA LEU A 106 0.26 -1.34 4.93
C LEU A 106 0.51 -0.24 3.90
N VAL A 107 1.53 0.58 4.12
CA VAL A 107 2.06 1.51 3.13
C VAL A 107 3.00 0.75 2.20
N ALA A 108 2.62 0.57 0.96
CA ALA A 108 3.35 -0.25 0.00
C ALA A 108 3.56 0.46 -1.34
N HIS A 109 4.41 -0.05 -2.20
CA HIS A 109 4.70 0.52 -3.52
C HIS A 109 4.96 2.04 -3.53
N SER A 110 5.40 2.57 -2.41
CA SER A 110 5.66 3.99 -2.20
C SER A 110 7.16 4.21 -2.11
N ASP A 111 7.60 5.42 -2.45
CA ASP A 111 8.99 5.80 -2.30
C ASP A 111 9.42 5.69 -0.81
N ILE A 112 10.59 5.11 -0.59
CA ILE A 112 11.15 4.91 0.74
C ILE A 112 11.27 6.23 1.53
N ASN A 113 11.55 7.34 0.85
CA ASN A 113 11.75 8.65 1.46
C ASN A 113 10.47 9.26 2.04
N ILE A 114 9.29 8.86 1.54
CA ILE A 114 8.00 9.35 2.04
C ILE A 114 7.35 8.38 3.02
N THR A 115 7.83 7.14 3.07
CA THR A 115 7.22 6.04 3.82
C THR A 115 7.06 6.37 5.31
N GLY A 116 8.07 6.96 5.95
CA GLY A 116 7.99 7.34 7.36
C GLY A 116 6.89 8.38 7.65
N LYS A 117 6.66 9.31 6.73
CA LYS A 117 5.57 10.31 6.85
C LYS A 117 4.21 9.68 6.60
N ALA A 118 4.13 8.77 5.63
CA ALA A 118 2.91 8.02 5.34
C ALA A 118 2.49 7.14 6.51
N ILE A 119 3.43 6.43 7.16
CA ILE A 119 3.17 5.65 8.39
C ILE A 119 2.60 6.52 9.50
N LYS A 120 3.21 7.68 9.77
CA LYS A 120 2.69 8.64 10.77
C LYS A 120 1.26 9.05 10.45
N THR A 121 1.00 9.37 9.18
CA THR A 121 -0.33 9.78 8.72
C THR A 121 -1.33 8.64 8.87
N ALA A 122 -0.98 7.43 8.44
CA ALA A 122 -1.81 6.25 8.60
C ALA A 122 -2.10 5.97 10.08
N LYS A 123 -1.07 5.93 10.94
CA LYS A 123 -1.23 5.65 12.38
C LYS A 123 -2.16 6.65 13.06
N LYS A 124 -2.02 7.94 12.76
CA LYS A 124 -2.85 9.01 13.31
C LYS A 124 -4.34 8.84 12.93
N ASN A 125 -4.63 8.47 11.69
CA ASN A 125 -6.00 8.43 11.18
C ASN A 125 -6.67 7.06 11.37
N TYR A 126 -5.91 5.98 11.35
CA TYR A 126 -6.42 4.62 11.52
C TYR A 126 -6.53 4.20 12.99
N GLY A 127 -5.47 4.34 13.74
CA GLY A 127 -5.37 3.90 15.13
C GLY A 127 -5.09 2.40 15.33
N GLY A 128 -5.29 1.57 14.30
CA GLY A 128 -5.02 0.13 14.31
C GLY A 128 -3.57 -0.24 13.99
N ILE A 129 -3.35 -1.47 13.53
CA ILE A 129 -2.05 -1.97 13.09
C ILE A 129 -1.68 -1.31 11.76
N VAL A 130 -0.49 -0.73 11.70
CA VAL A 130 0.09 -0.13 10.49
C VAL A 130 1.43 -0.78 10.19
N GLY A 131 1.71 -1.00 8.92
CA GLY A 131 3.00 -1.51 8.45
C GLY A 131 3.48 -0.83 7.19
N ALA A 132 4.62 -1.28 6.66
CA ALA A 132 5.15 -0.80 5.39
C ALA A 132 6.04 -1.84 4.69
N TYR A 133 6.02 -1.79 3.35
CA TYR A 133 6.97 -2.46 2.46
C TYR A 133 7.16 -1.62 1.18
N PRO A 134 8.02 -0.59 1.26
CA PRO A 134 8.22 0.38 0.21
C PRO A 134 9.07 -0.13 -0.94
N ASN A 135 9.18 0.68 -1.99
CA ASN A 135 10.11 0.50 -3.11
C ASN A 135 11.46 1.17 -2.81
N LYS A 136 12.53 0.50 -3.25
CA LYS A 136 13.86 1.08 -3.41
C LYS A 136 14.07 1.36 -4.90
N GLY A 137 13.52 2.47 -5.38
CA GLY A 137 13.55 2.85 -6.78
C GLY A 137 12.20 3.33 -7.30
N TYR A 138 12.16 3.65 -8.57
CA TYR A 138 10.99 4.16 -9.27
C TYR A 138 10.92 3.57 -10.68
N TYR A 139 9.72 3.61 -11.24
CA TYR A 139 9.50 3.20 -12.61
C TYR A 139 9.66 4.37 -13.57
N GLU A 140 10.55 4.23 -14.55
CA GLU A 140 10.73 5.14 -15.65
C GLU A 140 10.57 4.36 -16.95
N LYS A 141 9.48 4.61 -17.68
CA LYS A 141 9.14 3.83 -18.90
C LYS A 141 10.33 3.67 -19.82
N PRO A 142 10.65 2.45 -20.25
CA PRO A 142 9.96 1.18 -19.99
C PRO A 142 10.59 0.34 -18.85
N HIS A 143 11.45 0.90 -18.02
CA HIS A 143 12.27 0.15 -17.05
C HIS A 143 12.13 0.66 -15.62
N TRP A 144 12.31 -0.25 -14.68
CA TRP A 144 12.57 0.10 -13.29
C TRP A 144 13.97 0.69 -13.13
N ARG A 145 14.08 1.80 -12.38
CA ARG A 145 15.33 2.41 -11.93
C ARG A 145 15.47 2.11 -10.46
N PHE A 146 16.40 1.24 -10.11
CA PHE A 146 16.76 0.99 -8.72
C PHE A 146 17.77 2.03 -8.26
N VAL A 147 17.60 2.49 -7.03
CA VAL A 147 18.48 3.49 -6.42
C VAL A 147 19.51 2.74 -5.60
N ASP A 148 20.78 2.75 -6.04
CA ASP A 148 21.86 1.96 -5.44
C ASP A 148 22.43 2.57 -4.16
N ASP A 149 22.01 3.77 -3.76
CA ASP A 149 22.49 4.49 -2.58
C ASP A 149 21.91 3.98 -1.25
N MET A 150 20.83 3.20 -1.29
CA MET A 150 20.25 2.60 -0.09
C MET A 150 20.94 1.27 0.25
N THR A 151 21.86 1.30 1.19
CA THR A 151 22.51 0.09 1.71
C THR A 151 21.59 -0.68 2.67
N PRO A 152 21.85 -1.98 2.94
CA PRO A 152 21.12 -2.74 3.97
C PRO A 152 21.10 -2.06 5.35
N THR A 153 22.21 -1.42 5.73
CA THR A 153 22.32 -0.64 6.98
C THR A 153 21.46 0.62 6.92
N GLY A 154 21.43 1.30 5.77
CA GLY A 154 20.56 2.45 5.52
C GLY A 154 19.06 2.05 5.66
N TYR A 155 18.68 0.94 5.04
CA TYR A 155 17.32 0.39 5.15
C TYR A 155 16.96 0.07 6.60
N LEU A 156 17.86 -0.57 7.36
CA LEU A 156 17.66 -0.84 8.79
C LEU A 156 17.41 0.44 9.59
N ASN A 157 18.12 1.53 9.29
CA ASN A 157 17.91 2.80 9.98
C ASN A 157 16.56 3.42 9.66
N GLU A 158 16.12 3.37 8.39
CA GLU A 158 14.75 3.78 8.01
C GLU A 158 13.71 2.96 8.75
N VAL A 159 13.84 1.64 8.77
CA VAL A 159 12.91 0.74 9.47
C VAL A 159 12.83 1.06 10.96
N LYS A 160 13.96 1.32 11.64
CA LYS A 160 13.95 1.77 13.04
C LYS A 160 13.16 3.06 13.24
N SER A 161 13.27 4.00 12.29
CA SER A 161 12.48 5.24 12.30
C SER A 161 10.98 4.95 12.11
N TRP A 162 10.64 4.03 11.20
CA TRP A 162 9.24 3.65 10.95
C TRP A 162 8.60 2.96 12.16
N ILE A 163 9.33 2.10 12.85
CA ILE A 163 8.87 1.48 14.11
C ILE A 163 8.59 2.55 15.16
N LYS A 164 9.47 3.53 15.33
CA LYS A 164 9.24 4.68 16.22
C LYS A 164 7.99 5.50 15.82
N ASN A 165 7.67 5.53 14.53
CA ASN A 165 6.46 6.17 14.00
C ASN A 165 5.19 5.31 14.13
N GLY A 166 5.31 4.08 14.66
CA GLY A 166 4.20 3.18 14.96
C GLY A 166 3.99 2.04 13.98
N ALA A 167 4.94 1.78 13.06
CA ALA A 167 4.89 0.58 12.22
C ALA A 167 5.11 -0.69 13.03
N GLN A 168 4.31 -1.72 12.76
CA GLN A 168 4.33 -3.01 13.46
C GLN A 168 4.61 -4.17 12.49
N ILE A 169 4.44 -3.95 11.20
CA ILE A 169 4.71 -4.92 10.12
C ILE A 169 5.67 -4.24 9.15
N ILE A 170 6.78 -4.91 8.84
CA ILE A 170 7.80 -4.41 7.93
C ILE A 170 8.14 -5.49 6.91
N GLY A 171 8.26 -5.06 5.67
CA GLY A 171 8.73 -5.87 4.55
C GLY A 171 9.45 -5.00 3.53
N GLY A 172 9.60 -5.49 2.33
CA GLY A 172 10.17 -4.75 1.20
C GLY A 172 9.43 -5.09 -0.09
N CYS A 173 9.42 -4.15 -1.02
CA CYS A 173 8.88 -4.33 -2.35
C CYS A 173 9.98 -4.18 -3.40
N CYS A 174 9.72 -3.54 -4.53
CA CYS A 174 10.66 -3.45 -5.65
C CYS A 174 12.03 -2.87 -5.24
N GLY A 175 13.09 -3.60 -5.57
CA GLY A 175 14.46 -3.22 -5.24
C GLY A 175 14.94 -3.55 -3.82
N ILE A 176 14.05 -3.96 -2.91
CA ILE A 176 14.44 -4.46 -1.59
C ILE A 176 14.70 -5.97 -1.69
N GLY A 177 15.92 -6.37 -1.43
CA GLY A 177 16.38 -7.74 -1.60
C GLY A 177 16.63 -8.48 -0.28
N VAL A 178 17.30 -9.62 -0.42
CA VAL A 178 17.59 -10.52 0.71
C VAL A 178 18.46 -9.83 1.77
N ASP A 179 19.40 -8.99 1.37
CA ASP A 179 20.35 -8.35 2.29
C ASP A 179 19.65 -7.31 3.16
N GLU A 180 18.73 -6.52 2.61
CA GLU A 180 17.92 -5.58 3.36
C GLU A 180 17.00 -6.32 4.35
N ILE A 181 16.32 -7.38 3.90
CA ILE A 181 15.45 -8.18 4.77
C ILE A 181 16.28 -8.87 5.88
N LYS A 182 17.46 -9.39 5.56
CA LYS A 182 18.37 -9.95 6.56
C LYS A 182 18.82 -8.90 7.58
N ALA A 183 19.13 -7.68 7.13
CA ALA A 183 19.52 -6.60 8.03
C ALA A 183 18.41 -6.23 9.03
N ILE A 184 17.16 -6.20 8.62
CA ILE A 184 16.04 -5.87 9.51
C ILE A 184 15.58 -7.04 10.38
N SER A 185 15.95 -8.28 10.05
CA SER A 185 15.53 -9.47 10.81
C SER A 185 15.98 -9.44 12.28
N ILE A 186 17.02 -8.69 12.61
CA ILE A 186 17.49 -8.47 13.98
C ILE A 186 16.47 -7.68 14.86
N LEU A 187 15.49 -7.04 14.25
CA LEU A 187 14.44 -6.29 14.95
C LEU A 187 13.21 -7.15 15.29
N LYS A 188 13.23 -8.41 14.86
CA LYS A 188 12.15 -9.37 15.15
C LYS A 188 12.24 -9.75 16.64
N ASN A 189 11.18 -9.40 17.38
CA ASN A 189 10.97 -9.85 18.77
C ASN A 189 10.26 -11.20 18.78
#